data_aa666b5b7ea5bdd8818b8a7ce4d6adc0
#
_entry.id   aa666b5b7ea5bdd8818b8a7ce4d6adc0
#
_cell.length_a   1.000
_cell.length_b   1.000
_cell.length_c   1.000
_cell.angle_alpha   90.00
_cell.angle_beta   90.00
_cell.angle_gamma   90.00
#
_symmetry.space_group_name_H-M   'P 1'
#
loop_
_entity.id
_entity.type
_entity.pdbx_description
1 polymer ?
#
loop_
_entity_poly.entity_id
_entity_poly.type
_entity_poly.pdbx_seq_one_letter_code
_entity_poly.pdbx_strand_id
1 'polypeptide(L)'
;MANIYLNAKVDLTTTNLTTLYTCPANSRAIIKSLLVTEDANSGTEINITLVDASSNIFNIVKDKTISAKATDQILTEPLIMMENEILKVQATQANELFAIASILEMNRDDN
;
A
#
# COMPACT_ATOMS: atom_id res chain seq x y z
N MET A 1 12.31 -22.30 -1.20
CA MET A 1 11.75 -20.96 -0.91
C MET A 1 12.19 -19.99 -1.99
N ALA A 2 11.27 -19.24 -2.51
CA ALA A 2 11.57 -18.27 -3.55
C ALA A 2 11.34 -16.86 -3.03
N ASN A 3 12.27 -15.96 -3.38
CA ASN A 3 12.16 -14.55 -3.05
C ASN A 3 11.95 -13.78 -4.34
N ILE A 4 10.94 -12.93 -4.34
CA ILE A 4 10.58 -12.17 -5.53
C ILE A 4 10.55 -10.70 -5.17
N TYR A 5 11.28 -9.87 -5.91
CA TYR A 5 11.17 -8.43 -5.79
C TYR A 5 10.13 -7.96 -6.79
N LEU A 6 9.15 -7.20 -6.30
CA LEU A 6 8.08 -6.72 -7.16
C LEU A 6 7.61 -5.33 -6.70
N ASN A 7 6.80 -4.70 -7.53
CA ASN A 7 6.10 -3.51 -7.09
C ASN A 7 4.59 -3.74 -7.25
N ALA A 8 3.84 -3.00 -6.45
CA ALA A 8 2.39 -2.91 -6.59
C ALA A 8 2.05 -1.44 -6.71
N LYS A 9 1.16 -1.11 -7.65
CA LYS A 9 0.87 0.29 -7.92
C LYS A 9 -0.60 0.44 -8.26
N VAL A 10 -1.13 1.62 -7.95
CA VAL A 10 -2.52 1.93 -8.26
C VAL A 10 -2.66 3.42 -8.54
N ASP A 11 -3.49 3.71 -9.53
CA ASP A 11 -3.97 5.06 -9.82
C ASP A 11 -5.32 5.20 -9.09
N LEU A 12 -5.39 6.10 -8.12
CA LEU A 12 -6.59 6.25 -7.31
C LEU A 12 -7.61 7.09 -8.05
N THR A 13 -8.37 6.43 -8.92
CA THR A 13 -9.36 7.09 -9.78
C THR A 13 -10.69 7.29 -9.06
N THR A 14 -10.86 6.71 -7.88
CA THR A 14 -12.09 6.89 -7.08
C THR A 14 -11.71 7.21 -5.64
N THR A 15 -12.71 7.48 -4.82
CA THR A 15 -12.52 7.67 -3.38
C THR A 15 -12.76 6.40 -2.58
N ASN A 16 -12.93 5.29 -3.26
CA ASN A 16 -13.17 4.00 -2.60
C ASN A 16 -11.87 3.43 -2.04
N LEU A 17 -12.00 2.68 -0.95
CA LEU A 17 -10.88 1.93 -0.39
C LEU A 17 -10.45 0.88 -1.41
N THR A 18 -9.18 0.93 -1.83
CA THR A 18 -8.68 0.14 -2.96
C THR A 18 -7.55 -0.77 -2.50
N THR A 19 -7.59 -2.03 -2.91
CA THR A 19 -6.50 -2.97 -2.61
C THR A 19 -5.27 -2.60 -3.41
N LEU A 20 -4.15 -2.38 -2.71
CA LEU A 20 -2.85 -2.18 -3.36
C LEU A 20 -2.11 -3.49 -3.51
N TYR A 21 -2.12 -4.33 -2.46
CA TYR A 21 -1.36 -5.58 -2.48
C TYR A 21 -1.97 -6.58 -1.49
N THR A 22 -2.08 -7.83 -1.91
CA THR A 22 -2.47 -8.93 -1.05
C THR A 22 -1.29 -9.89 -0.91
N CYS A 23 -0.88 -10.17 0.32
CA CYS A 23 0.18 -11.14 0.57
C CYS A 23 -0.38 -12.54 0.32
N PRO A 24 0.18 -13.32 -0.61
CA PRO A 24 -0.38 -14.63 -0.94
C PRO A 24 -0.30 -15.62 0.23
N ALA A 25 -1.11 -16.66 0.14
CA ALA A 25 -1.01 -17.80 1.04
C ALA A 25 0.39 -18.41 0.94
N ASN A 26 0.87 -18.96 2.02
CA ASN A 26 2.21 -19.57 2.11
C ASN A 26 3.33 -18.59 1.84
N SER A 27 3.09 -17.30 2.07
CA SER A 27 4.07 -16.25 1.79
C SER A 27 4.14 -15.28 2.93
N ARG A 28 5.24 -14.57 2.99
CA ARG A 28 5.41 -13.37 3.79
C ARG A 28 5.91 -12.28 2.87
N ALA A 29 5.63 -11.05 3.20
CA ALA A 29 6.09 -9.94 2.38
C ALA A 29 6.66 -8.85 3.25
N ILE A 30 7.66 -8.15 2.72
CA ILE A 30 8.20 -6.95 3.33
C ILE A 30 7.89 -5.81 2.37
N ILE A 31 7.09 -4.87 2.82
CA ILE A 31 6.84 -3.64 2.07
C ILE A 31 7.99 -2.72 2.39
N LYS A 32 8.91 -2.55 1.46
CA LYS A 32 10.14 -1.81 1.69
C LYS A 32 9.94 -0.32 1.58
N SER A 33 9.01 0.11 0.73
CA SER A 33 8.66 1.51 0.60
C SER A 33 7.25 1.63 0.07
N LEU A 34 6.62 2.76 0.38
CA LEU A 34 5.30 3.09 -0.14
C LEU A 34 5.30 4.56 -0.48
N LEU A 35 5.33 4.86 -1.76
CA LEU A 35 5.37 6.22 -2.28
C LEU A 35 3.98 6.64 -2.71
N VAL A 36 3.58 7.83 -2.32
CA VAL A 36 2.32 8.42 -2.73
C VAL A 36 2.61 9.77 -3.37
N THR A 37 2.13 9.96 -4.59
CA THR A 37 2.37 11.17 -5.37
C THR A 37 1.05 11.86 -5.66
N GLU A 38 1.00 13.17 -5.43
CA GLU A 38 -0.14 14.02 -5.79
C GLU A 38 0.16 14.65 -7.14
N ASP A 39 -0.74 14.47 -8.10
CA ASP A 39 -0.50 14.86 -9.50
C ASP A 39 -1.47 15.92 -10.01
N ALA A 40 -2.40 16.39 -9.19
CA ALA A 40 -3.45 17.29 -9.66
C ALA A 40 -3.24 18.75 -9.24
N ASN A 41 -2.15 19.03 -8.51
CA ASN A 41 -1.82 20.39 -8.05
C ASN A 41 -2.87 20.99 -7.11
N SER A 42 -3.58 20.15 -6.35
CA SER A 42 -4.61 20.64 -5.44
C SER A 42 -4.43 20.17 -4.00
N GLY A 43 -3.59 19.16 -3.77
CA GLY A 43 -3.44 18.55 -2.47
C GLY A 43 -4.63 17.69 -2.11
N THR A 44 -4.39 16.58 -1.43
CA THR A 44 -5.44 15.70 -0.97
C THR A 44 -4.92 14.87 0.18
N GLU A 45 -5.77 14.06 0.79
CA GLU A 45 -5.38 13.24 1.92
C GLU A 45 -5.42 11.77 1.53
N ILE A 46 -4.57 10.97 2.18
CA ILE A 46 -4.53 9.53 1.96
C ILE A 46 -4.76 8.79 3.27
N ASN A 47 -5.48 7.67 3.15
CA ASN A 47 -5.65 6.69 4.22
C ASN A 47 -5.02 5.38 3.77
N ILE A 48 -4.27 4.73 4.65
CA ILE A 48 -3.65 3.45 4.36
C ILE A 48 -3.99 2.51 5.49
N THR A 49 -4.52 1.34 5.15
CA THR A 49 -4.95 0.35 6.12
C THR A 49 -4.34 -1.00 5.82
N LEU A 50 -4.10 -1.77 6.87
CA LEU A 50 -3.76 -3.18 6.79
C LEU A 50 -4.95 -3.97 7.28
N VAL A 51 -5.43 -4.91 6.46
CA VAL A 51 -6.52 -5.81 6.83
C VAL A 51 -5.90 -7.18 7.05
N ASP A 52 -6.04 -7.73 8.24
CA ASP A 52 -5.43 -9.02 8.52
C ASP A 52 -6.29 -10.17 7.98
N ALA A 53 -5.80 -11.41 8.14
CA ALA A 53 -6.47 -12.58 7.58
C ALA A 53 -7.84 -12.84 8.22
N SER A 54 -8.12 -12.23 9.37
CA SER A 54 -9.41 -12.33 10.04
C SER A 54 -10.30 -11.13 9.79
N SER A 55 -9.94 -10.29 8.82
CA SER A 55 -10.69 -9.11 8.41
C SER A 55 -10.70 -7.98 9.44
N ASN A 56 -9.74 -7.99 10.37
CA ASN A 56 -9.55 -6.86 11.27
C ASN A 56 -8.80 -5.75 10.54
N ILE A 57 -9.21 -4.51 10.77
CA ILE A 57 -8.67 -3.36 10.07
C ILE A 57 -7.77 -2.55 10.99
N PHE A 58 -6.55 -2.30 10.53
CA PHE A 58 -5.58 -1.49 11.27
C PHE A 58 -5.18 -0.31 10.41
N ASN A 59 -5.37 0.90 10.91
CA ASN A 59 -4.96 2.10 10.18
C ASN A 59 -3.47 2.30 10.33
N ILE A 60 -2.76 2.37 9.21
CA ILE A 60 -1.34 2.72 9.20
C ILE A 60 -1.21 4.23 9.13
N VAL A 61 -2.00 4.86 8.25
CA VAL A 61 -2.02 6.30 8.05
C VAL A 61 -3.46 6.73 7.94
N LYS A 62 -3.82 7.78 8.67
CA LYS A 62 -5.18 8.31 8.67
C LYS A 62 -5.16 9.79 8.32
N ASP A 63 -5.82 10.14 7.22
CA ASP A 63 -5.99 11.52 6.78
C ASP A 63 -4.67 12.29 6.66
N LYS A 64 -3.64 11.64 6.10
CA LYS A 64 -2.37 12.31 5.89
C LYS A 64 -2.44 13.18 4.65
N THR A 65 -2.13 14.46 4.79
CA THR A 65 -2.10 15.38 3.67
C THR A 65 -0.90 15.11 2.76
N ILE A 66 -1.17 14.98 1.47
CA ILE A 66 -0.16 14.95 0.44
C ILE A 66 -0.25 16.29 -0.28
N SER A 67 0.79 17.10 -0.18
CA SER A 67 0.79 18.44 -0.75
C SER A 67 0.76 18.39 -2.26
N ALA A 68 0.30 19.47 -2.88
CA ALA A 68 0.21 19.57 -4.33
C ALA A 68 1.56 19.25 -4.96
N LYS A 69 1.57 18.35 -5.95
CA LYS A 69 2.75 17.93 -6.72
C LYS A 69 3.84 17.27 -5.87
N ALA A 70 3.55 16.87 -4.63
CA ALA A 70 4.54 16.24 -3.76
C ALA A 70 4.49 14.73 -3.89
N THR A 71 5.63 14.10 -3.60
CA THR A 71 5.75 12.66 -3.43
C THR A 71 6.25 12.40 -2.02
N ASP A 72 5.49 11.62 -1.26
CA ASP A 72 5.86 11.29 0.12
C ASP A 72 6.15 9.80 0.24
N GLN A 73 7.24 9.48 0.94
CA GLN A 73 7.48 8.12 1.41
C GLN A 73 6.68 7.97 2.71
N ILE A 74 5.67 7.12 2.67
CA ILE A 74 4.73 7.00 3.79
C ILE A 74 5.32 6.18 4.93
N LEU A 75 6.05 5.11 4.58
CA LEU A 75 6.59 4.20 5.59
C LEU A 75 7.96 4.69 6.05
N THR A 76 8.09 4.95 7.34
CA THR A 76 9.40 5.29 7.90
C THR A 76 10.25 4.04 8.12
N GLU A 77 9.63 2.88 8.21
CA GLU A 77 10.31 1.60 8.34
C GLU A 77 9.55 0.55 7.52
N PRO A 78 10.21 -0.55 7.14
CA PRO A 78 9.53 -1.60 6.38
C PRO A 78 8.36 -2.19 7.16
N LEU A 79 7.33 -2.56 6.42
CA LEU A 79 6.13 -3.18 6.98
C LEU A 79 6.13 -4.65 6.61
N ILE A 80 6.02 -5.51 7.62
CA ILE A 80 5.90 -6.96 7.41
C ILE A 80 4.43 -7.31 7.21
N MET A 81 4.14 -8.06 6.14
CA MET A 81 2.80 -8.60 5.91
C MET A 81 2.83 -10.10 6.02
N MET A 82 1.86 -10.62 6.75
CA MET A 82 1.66 -12.06 6.89
C MET A 82 0.78 -12.56 5.77
N GLU A 83 0.69 -13.89 5.61
CA GLU A 83 -0.12 -14.44 4.52
C GLU A 83 -1.58 -14.01 4.63
N ASN A 84 -2.17 -13.74 3.48
CA ASN A 84 -3.56 -13.32 3.32
C ASN A 84 -3.89 -11.92 3.86
N GLU A 85 -2.89 -11.17 4.31
CA GLU A 85 -3.12 -9.79 4.70
C GLU A 85 -3.19 -8.90 3.48
N ILE A 86 -3.95 -7.81 3.58
CA ILE A 86 -4.21 -6.92 2.46
C ILE A 86 -3.82 -5.50 2.84
N LEU A 87 -3.04 -4.87 1.97
CA LEU A 87 -2.69 -3.46 2.12
C LEU A 87 -3.61 -2.65 1.23
N LYS A 88 -4.38 -1.74 1.83
CA LYS A 88 -5.35 -0.94 1.11
C LYS A 88 -5.04 0.53 1.23
N VAL A 89 -5.40 1.28 0.19
CA VAL A 89 -5.19 2.72 0.12
C VAL A 89 -6.48 3.41 -0.31
N GLN A 90 -6.64 4.66 0.11
CA GLN A 90 -7.84 5.43 -0.19
C GLN A 90 -7.47 6.91 -0.26
N ALA A 91 -7.87 7.56 -1.35
CA ALA A 91 -7.74 9.00 -1.48
C ALA A 91 -9.04 9.67 -1.10
N THR A 92 -8.96 10.88 -0.55
CA THR A 92 -10.17 11.64 -0.22
C THR A 92 -10.74 12.36 -1.44
N GLN A 93 -9.97 12.45 -2.53
CA GLN A 93 -10.44 12.99 -3.80
C GLN A 93 -9.99 12.10 -4.94
N ALA A 94 -10.84 11.93 -5.93
CA ALA A 94 -10.56 11.06 -7.07
C ALA A 94 -9.56 11.70 -8.03
N ASN A 95 -8.77 10.85 -8.69
CA ASN A 95 -7.89 11.23 -9.79
C ASN A 95 -6.75 12.18 -9.38
N GLU A 96 -6.30 12.12 -8.13
CA GLU A 96 -5.24 13.00 -7.65
C GLU A 96 -4.01 12.27 -7.15
N LEU A 97 -4.13 11.00 -6.74
CA LEU A 97 -3.03 10.28 -6.11
C LEU A 97 -2.67 9.01 -6.86
N PHE A 98 -1.36 8.74 -6.90
CA PHE A 98 -0.81 7.44 -7.29
C PHE A 98 -0.09 6.85 -6.09
N ALA A 99 -0.19 5.53 -5.90
CA ALA A 99 0.52 4.84 -4.84
C ALA A 99 1.35 3.72 -5.45
N ILE A 100 2.61 3.61 -5.02
CA ILE A 100 3.53 2.59 -5.50
C ILE A 100 4.26 2.00 -4.31
N ALA A 101 4.17 0.68 -4.13
CA ALA A 101 4.88 -0.05 -3.10
C ALA A 101 6.00 -0.88 -3.72
N SER A 102 7.16 -0.89 -3.07
CA SER A 102 8.25 -1.79 -3.44
C SER A 102 8.26 -2.93 -2.42
N ILE A 103 8.25 -4.17 -2.91
CA ILE A 103 7.92 -5.32 -2.09
C ILE A 103 8.94 -6.44 -2.31
N LEU A 104 9.34 -7.07 -1.21
CA LEU A 104 10.02 -8.37 -1.26
C LEU A 104 9.03 -9.42 -0.78
N GLU A 105 8.68 -10.35 -1.66
CA GLU A 105 7.75 -11.43 -1.35
C GLU A 105 8.53 -12.73 -1.23
N MET A 106 8.35 -13.42 -0.11
CA MET A 106 9.04 -14.67 0.18
C MET A 106 8.01 -15.79 0.19
N ASN A 107 8.11 -16.68 -0.81
CA ASN A 107 7.17 -17.79 -0.97
C ASN A 107 7.72 -19.04 -0.33
N ARG A 108 6.86 -19.75 0.40
CA ARG A 108 7.23 -20.94 1.14
C ARG A 108 6.61 -22.16 0.48
N ASP A 109 6.78 -22.27 -0.83
CA ASP A 109 6.11 -23.30 -1.60
C ASP A 109 7.09 -24.31 -2.20
N ASP A 110 8.26 -24.33 -1.70
CA ASP A 110 9.35 -25.12 -2.27
C ASP A 110 9.31 -26.59 -1.85
N ASN A 111 8.19 -27.06 -1.48
CA ASN A 111 8.03 -28.45 -1.04
C ASN A 111 7.93 -29.41 -2.18
#